data_4c77be72cdcf49bdbd4d9d5d168467a9
#
_entry.id   4c77be72cdcf49bdbd4d9d5d168467a9
#
_cell.length_a   1.000
_cell.length_b   1.000
_cell.length_c   1.000
_cell.angle_alpha   90.00
_cell.angle_beta   90.00
_cell.angle_gamma   90.00
#
_symmetry.space_group_name_H-M   'P 1'
#
loop_
_entity.id
_entity.type
_entity.pdbx_description
1 polymer ?
#
loop_
_entity_poly.entity_id
_entity_poly.type
_entity_poly.pdbx_seq_one_letter_code
_entity_poly.pdbx_strand_id
1 'polypeptide(L)'
;MENKWKFNFRDDYFVMVFDEVKEVYGDKSTLTGWLFTDVRDFRGTLGYIDDVISEKTKEDFLSGNAYNAYVKKDFTEIHFQFEDENPSIKPCTVPTKLLHEIVKAWLDEYEEFYDNK
;
A
#
# COMPACT_ATOMS: atom_id res chain seq x y z
N MET A 1 -3.84 -3.86 20.02
CA MET A 1 -3.22 -4.93 19.24
C MET A 1 -1.99 -4.39 18.53
N GLU A 2 -0.87 -5.04 18.70
CA GLU A 2 0.36 -4.60 18.03
C GLU A 2 0.28 -4.86 16.55
N ASN A 3 0.76 -3.90 15.76
CA ASN A 3 0.87 -4.06 14.33
C ASN A 3 1.99 -5.03 13.98
N LYS A 4 1.76 -5.85 12.97
CA LYS A 4 2.76 -6.78 12.44
C LYS A 4 3.82 -6.09 11.58
N TRP A 5 3.67 -4.81 11.38
CA TRP A 5 4.54 -4.00 10.53
C TRP A 5 5.00 -2.77 11.30
N LYS A 6 6.14 -2.24 10.90
CA LYS A 6 6.68 -1.01 11.45
C LYS A 6 6.95 -0.03 10.33
N PHE A 7 6.61 1.21 10.56
CA PHE A 7 6.86 2.29 9.61
C PHE A 7 7.97 3.17 10.17
N ASN A 8 8.92 3.53 9.33
CA ASN A 8 9.99 4.43 9.72
C ASN A 8 9.96 5.65 8.81
N PHE A 9 9.56 6.79 9.36
CA PHE A 9 9.48 8.06 8.63
C PHE A 9 10.69 8.95 8.89
N ARG A 10 11.62 8.51 9.74
CA ARG A 10 12.84 9.27 10.03
C ARG A 10 13.81 9.15 8.87
N ASP A 11 14.68 10.10 8.70
CA ASP A 11 15.79 10.07 7.75
C ASP A 11 15.37 9.99 6.28
N ASP A 12 14.13 10.33 5.95
CA ASP A 12 13.59 10.19 4.60
C ASP A 12 13.75 8.78 4.04
N TYR A 13 14.05 7.83 4.91
CA TYR A 13 14.22 6.43 4.56
C TYR A 13 12.98 5.67 4.98
N PHE A 14 12.26 5.24 4.00
CA PHE A 14 11.01 4.56 4.23
C PHE A 14 11.26 3.06 4.32
N VAL A 15 11.64 2.62 5.51
CA VAL A 15 11.81 1.19 5.73
C VAL A 15 10.53 0.66 6.36
N MET A 16 9.84 -0.18 5.62
CA MET A 16 8.73 -0.94 6.14
C MET A 16 9.21 -2.36 6.32
N VAL A 17 9.03 -2.87 7.53
CA VAL A 17 9.40 -4.25 7.81
C VAL A 17 8.15 -5.11 7.67
N PHE A 18 8.01 -5.73 6.51
CA PHE A 18 6.93 -6.69 6.25
C PHE A 18 7.41 -8.13 6.32
N ASP A 19 8.63 -8.35 6.78
CA ASP A 19 9.23 -9.69 6.77
C ASP A 19 8.44 -10.71 7.55
N GLU A 20 7.72 -10.25 8.59
CA GLU A 20 6.89 -11.13 9.41
C GLU A 20 5.47 -11.28 8.87
N VAL A 21 5.12 -10.51 7.83
CA VAL A 21 3.78 -10.56 7.24
C VAL A 21 3.82 -11.51 6.04
N LYS A 22 3.52 -12.76 6.29
CA LYS A 22 3.62 -13.81 5.28
C LYS A 22 2.52 -13.75 4.23
N GLU A 23 1.45 -13.04 4.50
CA GLU A 23 0.32 -12.90 3.60
C GLU A 23 0.59 -11.94 2.44
N VAL A 24 1.70 -11.19 2.51
CA VAL A 24 2.14 -10.32 1.42
C VAL A 24 3.08 -11.10 0.52
N TYR A 25 2.70 -11.28 -0.73
CA TYR A 25 3.47 -12.05 -1.71
C TYR A 25 4.14 -11.12 -2.72
N GLY A 26 5.27 -11.57 -3.24
CA GLY A 26 6.01 -10.82 -4.23
C GLY A 26 6.97 -9.81 -3.61
N ASP A 27 7.16 -8.70 -4.28
CA ASP A 27 8.15 -7.69 -3.87
C ASP A 27 7.56 -6.71 -2.86
N LYS A 28 7.92 -6.87 -1.60
CA LYS A 28 7.42 -6.03 -0.51
C LYS A 28 7.88 -4.57 -0.64
N SER A 29 8.99 -4.33 -1.32
CA SER A 29 9.44 -2.96 -1.57
C SER A 29 8.50 -2.22 -2.51
N THR A 30 7.78 -2.95 -3.37
CA THR A 30 6.74 -2.36 -4.23
C THR A 30 5.57 -1.85 -3.40
N LEU A 31 5.16 -2.58 -2.38
CA LEU A 31 4.14 -2.11 -1.45
C LEU A 31 4.59 -0.84 -0.73
N THR A 32 5.82 -0.84 -0.25
CA THR A 32 6.41 0.33 0.41
C THR A 32 6.43 1.54 -0.52
N GLY A 33 6.91 1.36 -1.74
CA GLY A 33 6.97 2.43 -2.73
C GLY A 33 5.60 3.00 -3.05
N TRP A 34 4.60 2.14 -3.20
CA TRP A 34 3.23 2.55 -3.45
C TRP A 34 2.68 3.42 -2.32
N LEU A 35 2.90 3.03 -1.07
CA LEU A 35 2.44 3.79 0.08
C LEU A 35 3.07 5.19 0.12
N PHE A 36 4.38 5.26 -0.05
CA PHE A 36 5.12 6.51 0.08
C PHE A 36 5.05 7.42 -1.14
N THR A 37 4.64 6.90 -2.28
CA THR A 37 4.52 7.69 -3.51
C THR A 37 3.07 8.03 -3.79
N ASP A 38 2.21 7.01 -3.89
CA ASP A 38 0.86 7.19 -4.38
C ASP A 38 -0.16 7.41 -3.27
N VAL A 39 -0.10 6.64 -2.19
CA VAL A 39 -1.04 6.80 -1.07
C VAL A 39 -0.78 8.11 -0.35
N ARG A 40 0.48 8.48 -0.18
CA ARG A 40 0.85 9.76 0.42
C ARG A 40 0.21 10.93 -0.32
N ASP A 41 0.25 10.92 -1.64
CA ASP A 41 -0.26 12.01 -2.47
C ASP A 41 -1.77 11.94 -2.65
N PHE A 42 -2.35 10.75 -2.48
CA PHE A 42 -3.80 10.58 -2.58
C PHE A 42 -4.32 9.80 -1.38
N ARG A 43 -4.62 10.52 -0.33
CA ARG A 43 -5.08 9.95 0.95
C ARG A 43 -6.49 9.37 0.88
N GLY A 44 -7.23 9.64 -0.18
CA GLY A 44 -8.53 9.04 -0.42
C GLY A 44 -8.48 7.58 -0.82
N THR A 45 -7.29 7.03 -1.03
CA THR A 45 -7.09 5.63 -1.44
C THR A 45 -7.84 4.65 -0.52
N LEU A 46 -7.83 4.91 0.79
CA LEU A 46 -8.49 4.03 1.76
C LEU A 46 -9.99 3.88 1.48
N GLY A 47 -10.64 4.96 1.08
CA GLY A 47 -12.07 4.95 0.74
C GLY A 47 -12.37 4.05 -0.45
N TYR A 48 -11.51 4.05 -1.46
CA TYR A 48 -11.70 3.18 -2.62
C TYR A 48 -11.53 1.70 -2.26
N ILE A 49 -10.56 1.40 -1.41
CA ILE A 49 -10.36 0.02 -0.91
C ILE A 49 -11.59 -0.41 -0.11
N ASP A 50 -12.08 0.47 0.74
CA ASP A 50 -13.26 0.22 1.57
C ASP A 50 -14.49 -0.08 0.72
N ASP A 51 -14.68 0.65 -0.38
CA ASP A 51 -15.81 0.43 -1.28
C ASP A 51 -15.77 -0.97 -1.92
N VAL A 52 -14.59 -1.48 -2.21
CA VAL A 52 -14.44 -2.84 -2.74
C VAL A 52 -14.73 -3.88 -1.66
N ILE A 53 -14.22 -3.68 -0.45
CA ILE A 53 -14.44 -4.61 0.67
C ILE A 53 -15.93 -4.66 1.03
N SER A 54 -16.61 -3.52 1.05
CA SER A 54 -18.03 -3.44 1.40
C SER A 54 -18.95 -3.77 0.23
N GLU A 55 -18.39 -4.12 -0.93
CA GLU A 55 -19.09 -4.51 -2.14
C GLU A 55 -19.93 -3.40 -2.77
N LYS A 56 -19.66 -2.14 -2.46
CA LYS A 56 -20.23 -1.01 -3.17
C LYS A 56 -19.71 -0.96 -4.60
N THR A 57 -18.48 -1.40 -4.79
CA THR A 57 -17.80 -1.54 -6.07
C THR A 57 -17.24 -2.94 -6.16
N LYS A 58 -17.39 -3.59 -7.31
CA LYS A 58 -16.93 -4.97 -7.47
C LYS A 58 -15.40 -5.07 -7.44
N GLU A 59 -14.73 -4.15 -8.12
CA GLU A 59 -13.28 -4.04 -8.17
C GLU A 59 -12.92 -2.63 -8.59
N ASP A 60 -11.69 -2.22 -8.36
CA ASP A 60 -11.25 -0.88 -8.73
C ASP A 60 -9.81 -0.91 -9.24
N PHE A 61 -9.49 0.04 -10.09
CA PHE A 61 -8.15 0.24 -10.62
C PHE A 61 -7.67 1.63 -10.22
N LEU A 62 -6.66 1.66 -9.36
CA LEU A 62 -6.12 2.91 -8.83
C LEU A 62 -4.80 3.20 -9.51
N SER A 63 -4.79 4.14 -10.44
CA SER A 63 -3.58 4.58 -11.12
C SER A 63 -3.02 5.80 -10.42
N GLY A 64 -1.83 5.67 -9.88
CA GLY A 64 -1.17 6.76 -9.15
C GLY A 64 -0.02 7.38 -9.94
N ASN A 65 0.91 7.98 -9.20
CA ASN A 65 2.06 8.65 -9.80
C ASN A 65 3.10 7.67 -10.36
N ALA A 66 3.28 6.54 -9.70
CA ALA A 66 4.32 5.58 -10.07
C ALA A 66 3.83 4.13 -10.07
N TYR A 67 2.70 3.86 -9.46
CA TYR A 67 2.18 2.49 -9.30
C TYR A 67 0.73 2.40 -9.73
N ASN A 68 0.32 1.16 -10.04
CA ASN A 68 -1.07 0.82 -10.30
C ASN A 68 -1.50 -0.22 -9.29
N ALA A 69 -2.65 -0.03 -8.68
CA ALA A 69 -3.23 -1.00 -7.75
C ALA A 69 -4.53 -1.55 -8.33
N TYR A 70 -4.57 -2.85 -8.54
CA TYR A 70 -5.76 -3.56 -9.00
C TYR A 70 -6.45 -4.14 -7.78
N VAL A 71 -7.45 -3.42 -7.28
CA VAL A 71 -8.12 -3.77 -6.03
C VAL A 71 -9.30 -4.68 -6.32
N LYS A 72 -9.21 -5.92 -5.82
CA LYS A 72 -10.30 -6.90 -5.91
C LYS A 72 -10.68 -7.30 -4.50
N LYS A 73 -11.83 -7.94 -4.35
CA LYS A 73 -12.37 -8.25 -3.03
C LYS A 73 -11.40 -9.08 -2.16
N ASP A 74 -10.78 -10.10 -2.75
CA ASP A 74 -9.93 -11.01 -1.99
C ASP A 74 -8.47 -10.56 -1.97
N PHE A 75 -7.95 -10.12 -3.12
CA PHE A 75 -6.55 -9.74 -3.26
C PHE A 75 -6.40 -8.47 -4.06
N THR A 76 -5.37 -7.71 -3.73
CA THR A 76 -4.96 -6.53 -4.48
C THR A 76 -3.57 -6.77 -5.04
N GLU A 77 -3.37 -6.45 -6.32
CA GLU A 77 -2.06 -6.51 -6.96
C GLU A 77 -1.56 -5.09 -7.19
N ILE A 78 -0.32 -4.85 -6.79
CA ILE A 78 0.33 -3.55 -6.95
C ILE A 78 1.47 -3.72 -7.92
N HIS A 79 1.47 -2.93 -8.99
CA HIS A 79 2.46 -2.96 -10.05
C HIS A 79 3.13 -1.60 -10.19
N PHE A 80 4.44 -1.60 -10.44
CA PHE A 80 5.13 -0.39 -10.85
C PHE A 80 4.73 -0.05 -12.28
N GLN A 81 4.35 1.19 -12.55
CA GLN A 81 3.87 1.60 -13.88
C GLN A 81 4.90 1.41 -14.98
N PHE A 82 6.17 1.46 -14.63
CA PHE A 82 7.28 1.35 -15.57
C PHE A 82 8.01 0.01 -15.43
N GLU A 83 7.30 -1.05 -15.05
CA GLU A 83 7.90 -2.36 -14.82
C GLU A 83 8.52 -2.97 -16.08
N ASP A 84 8.01 -2.64 -17.26
CA ASP A 84 8.57 -3.11 -18.52
C ASP A 84 9.98 -2.56 -18.77
N GLU A 85 10.24 -1.35 -18.28
CA GLU A 85 11.55 -0.70 -18.39
C GLU A 85 12.45 -1.04 -17.20
N ASN A 86 11.88 -1.56 -16.11
CA ASN A 86 12.57 -1.86 -14.86
C ASN A 86 12.17 -3.25 -14.39
N PRO A 87 12.61 -4.32 -15.09
CA PRO A 87 12.16 -5.69 -14.78
C PRO A 87 12.60 -6.21 -13.41
N SER A 88 13.50 -5.51 -12.74
CA SER A 88 13.89 -5.87 -11.37
C SER A 88 12.81 -5.47 -10.33
N ILE A 89 11.91 -4.56 -10.68
CA ILE A 89 10.82 -4.13 -9.81
C ILE A 89 9.62 -5.04 -10.08
N LYS A 90 9.37 -5.96 -9.15
CA LYS A 90 8.34 -6.97 -9.30
C LYS A 90 7.04 -6.55 -8.63
N PRO A 91 5.90 -7.08 -9.07
CA PRO A 91 4.63 -6.77 -8.43
C PRO A 91 4.52 -7.39 -7.03
N CYS A 92 3.56 -6.87 -6.28
CA CYS A 92 3.26 -7.32 -4.94
C CYS A 92 1.78 -7.66 -4.87
N THR A 93 1.44 -8.76 -4.21
CA THR A 93 0.05 -9.18 -4.01
C THR A 93 -0.26 -9.22 -2.52
N VAL A 94 -1.34 -8.56 -2.12
CA VAL A 94 -1.74 -8.44 -0.72
C VAL A 94 -3.21 -8.78 -0.59
N PRO A 95 -3.61 -9.56 0.44
CA PRO A 95 -5.04 -9.70 0.72
C PRO A 95 -5.66 -8.32 0.95
N THR A 96 -6.78 -8.04 0.30
CA THR A 96 -7.35 -6.69 0.29
C THR A 96 -7.72 -6.20 1.69
N LYS A 97 -8.24 -7.09 2.55
CA LYS A 97 -8.54 -6.72 3.94
C LYS A 97 -7.29 -6.35 4.73
N LEU A 98 -6.19 -7.07 4.51
CA LEU A 98 -4.92 -6.75 5.14
C LEU A 98 -4.38 -5.43 4.61
N LEU A 99 -4.51 -5.20 3.31
CA LEU A 99 -4.09 -3.94 2.70
C LEU A 99 -4.83 -2.75 3.32
N HIS A 100 -6.14 -2.92 3.57
CA HIS A 100 -6.94 -1.89 4.24
C HIS A 100 -6.34 -1.54 5.62
N GLU A 101 -5.98 -2.56 6.40
CA GLU A 101 -5.36 -2.35 7.70
C GLU A 101 -4.00 -1.65 7.58
N ILE A 102 -3.19 -2.07 6.61
CA ILE A 102 -1.87 -1.49 6.39
C ILE A 102 -2.00 -0.01 6.00
N VAL A 103 -2.87 0.29 5.04
CA VAL A 103 -3.06 1.68 4.58
C VAL A 103 -3.58 2.56 5.71
N LYS A 104 -4.55 2.06 6.48
CA LYS A 104 -5.10 2.81 7.60
C LYS A 104 -4.03 3.11 8.65
N ALA A 105 -3.26 2.10 9.04
CA ALA A 105 -2.20 2.27 10.02
C ALA A 105 -1.11 3.21 9.51
N TRP A 106 -0.76 3.08 8.22
CA TRP A 106 0.26 3.93 7.61
C TRP A 106 -0.20 5.39 7.60
N LEU A 107 -1.45 5.65 7.21
CA LEU A 107 -1.98 7.01 7.17
C LEU A 107 -2.03 7.63 8.57
N ASP A 108 -2.47 6.86 9.57
CA ASP A 108 -2.52 7.34 10.95
C ASP A 108 -1.14 7.72 11.46
N GLU A 109 -0.13 6.89 11.22
CA GLU A 109 1.24 7.18 11.65
C GLU A 109 1.89 8.29 10.85
N TYR A 110 1.62 8.35 9.55
CA TYR A 110 2.13 9.41 8.70
C TYR A 110 1.62 10.77 9.15
N GLU A 111 0.32 10.88 9.41
CA GLU A 111 -0.30 12.11 9.88
C GLU A 111 0.26 12.51 11.25
N GLU A 112 0.42 11.56 12.15
CA GLU A 112 1.00 11.82 13.45
C GLU A 112 2.44 12.33 13.34
N PHE A 113 3.23 11.70 12.48
CA PHE A 113 4.64 12.07 12.32
C PHE A 113 4.83 13.45 11.68
N TYR A 114 4.06 13.76 10.62
CA TYR A 114 4.25 14.98 9.86
C TYR A 114 3.33 16.13 10.28
N ASP A 115 2.09 15.83 10.63
CA ASP A 115 1.09 16.88 10.87
C ASP A 115 1.12 17.39 12.31
N ASN A 116 1.68 16.63 13.24
CA ASN A 116 1.76 17.01 14.66
C ASN A 116 3.14 17.52 15.07
N LYS A 117 3.92 17.96 14.13
CA LYS A 117 5.21 18.59 14.43
C LYS A 117 5.05 20.04 14.79
#